data_c30eb96841fd5e96f54f39523ae50f44
#
_entry.id   c30eb96841fd5e96f54f39523ae50f44
#
_cell.length_a   1.000
_cell.length_b   1.000
_cell.length_c   1.000
_cell.angle_alpha   90.00
_cell.angle_beta   90.00
_cell.angle_gamma   90.00
#
_symmetry.space_group_name_H-M   'P 1'
#
loop_
_entity.id
_entity.type
_entity.pdbx_description
1 polymer ?
#
loop_
_entity_poly.entity_id
_entity_poly.type
_entity_poly.pdbx_seq_one_letter_code
_entity_poly.pdbx_strand_id
1 'polypeptide(L)'
;PSTFIISTPNGTDIEEQYPVAEREYKIQRVEGVPQKTVKPPAEQLQRIRSDSALVVKARKEVTSVTDFLEGFIKPIDGPVTGVYGSQRFYNGVPKSPHYGVDYAAPKGANVIAPAAGVVRLAHRDLFYSGGTLIIDHGHGLSSSFLHLSDILVSEGSRVERGDSIALVGSTGRSTGPHLDWRMNWRNVRVDPELVLETLPAQ
;
A
#
# COMPACT_ATOMS: atom_id res chain seq x y z
N PRO A 1 7.72 0.74 -25.85
CA PRO A 1 6.87 -0.40 -25.48
C PRO A 1 7.61 -1.33 -24.52
N SER A 2 6.86 -1.96 -23.61
CA SER A 2 7.37 -3.06 -22.80
C SER A 2 6.89 -4.38 -23.38
N THR A 3 7.80 -5.36 -23.42
CA THR A 3 7.46 -6.72 -23.87
C THR A 3 7.13 -7.59 -22.67
N PHE A 4 6.00 -8.28 -22.73
CA PHE A 4 5.62 -9.31 -21.76
C PHE A 4 5.76 -10.67 -22.42
N ILE A 5 6.43 -11.60 -21.73
CA ILE A 5 6.58 -12.98 -22.15
C ILE A 5 5.75 -13.85 -21.20
N ILE A 6 4.75 -14.52 -21.73
CA ILE A 6 3.90 -15.44 -20.99
C ILE A 6 4.32 -16.85 -21.39
N SER A 7 5.02 -17.54 -20.49
CA SER A 7 5.40 -18.95 -20.70
C SER A 7 4.24 -19.86 -20.31
N THR A 8 3.74 -20.61 -21.26
CA THR A 8 2.66 -21.58 -21.03
C THR A 8 3.23 -22.90 -20.48
N PRO A 9 2.42 -23.73 -19.78
CA PRO A 9 2.87 -25.01 -19.22
C PRO A 9 3.42 -26.01 -20.26
N ASN A 10 3.05 -25.87 -21.54
CA ASN A 10 3.54 -26.69 -22.64
C ASN A 10 4.84 -26.16 -23.27
N GLY A 11 5.46 -25.15 -22.69
CA GLY A 11 6.72 -24.58 -23.16
C GLY A 11 6.62 -23.60 -24.32
N THR A 12 5.42 -23.16 -24.69
CA THR A 12 5.23 -22.11 -25.71
C THR A 12 5.24 -20.76 -25.05
N ASP A 13 6.11 -19.86 -25.52
CA ASP A 13 6.12 -18.46 -25.07
C ASP A 13 5.21 -17.63 -25.98
N ILE A 14 4.34 -16.85 -25.35
CA ILE A 14 3.53 -15.82 -26.01
C ILE A 14 4.19 -14.48 -25.67
N GLU A 15 4.64 -13.79 -26.71
CA GLU A 15 5.25 -12.48 -26.58
C GLU A 15 4.22 -11.40 -26.97
N GLU A 16 3.92 -10.49 -26.06
CA GLU A 16 3.05 -9.35 -26.31
C GLU A 16 3.74 -8.03 -25.99
N GLN A 17 3.58 -7.06 -26.88
CA GLN A 17 4.11 -5.71 -26.70
C GLN A 17 2.99 -4.77 -26.28
N TYR A 18 3.21 -4.08 -25.17
CA TYR A 18 2.30 -3.06 -24.67
C TYR A 18 2.93 -1.67 -24.77
N PRO A 19 2.21 -0.67 -25.28
CA PRO A 19 2.66 0.69 -25.24
C PRO A 19 2.74 1.17 -23.79
N VAL A 20 3.86 1.77 -23.41
CA VAL A 20 3.99 2.47 -22.11
C VAL A 20 3.77 3.95 -22.38
N ALA A 21 2.70 4.51 -21.83
CA ALA A 21 2.42 5.91 -21.88
C ALA A 21 3.38 6.69 -20.96
N GLU A 22 3.85 7.83 -21.40
CA GLU A 22 4.57 8.77 -20.55
C GLU A 22 3.58 9.40 -19.56
N ARG A 23 3.97 9.44 -18.27
CA ARG A 23 3.16 10.04 -17.21
C ARG A 23 3.97 11.10 -16.49
N GLU A 24 3.46 12.32 -16.44
CA GLU A 24 4.02 13.37 -15.62
C GLU A 24 3.56 13.22 -14.17
N TYR A 25 4.52 13.27 -13.23
CA TYR A 25 4.25 13.16 -11.82
C TYR A 25 4.37 14.51 -11.12
N LYS A 26 3.40 14.83 -10.28
CA LYS A 26 3.39 16.06 -9.50
C LYS A 26 4.50 16.05 -8.44
N ILE A 27 5.06 17.22 -8.16
CA ILE A 27 5.94 17.41 -7.00
C ILE A 27 5.08 17.82 -5.81
N GLN A 28 5.19 17.06 -4.71
CA GLN A 28 4.47 17.32 -3.47
C GLN A 28 5.46 17.72 -2.35
N ARG A 29 5.30 18.93 -1.82
CA ARG A 29 6.10 19.44 -0.69
C ARG A 29 5.27 19.37 0.58
N VAL A 30 5.76 18.60 1.56
CA VAL A 30 5.05 18.34 2.83
C VAL A 30 5.92 18.89 3.95
N GLU A 31 5.42 19.90 4.64
CA GLU A 31 6.07 20.52 5.80
C GLU A 31 5.46 20.01 7.11
N GLY A 32 6.16 20.20 8.24
CA GLY A 32 5.68 19.76 9.56
C GLY A 32 5.83 18.25 9.83
N VAL A 33 6.55 17.53 8.99
CA VAL A 33 6.86 16.10 9.22
C VAL A 33 7.82 15.98 10.40
N PRO A 34 7.61 15.02 11.35
CA PRO A 34 8.53 14.82 12.47
C PRO A 34 9.98 14.64 12.01
N GLN A 35 10.88 15.52 12.41
CA GLN A 35 12.26 15.57 11.88
C GLN A 35 13.01 14.25 12.03
N LYS A 36 12.78 13.49 13.12
CA LYS A 36 13.35 12.17 13.34
C LYS A 36 12.99 11.15 12.23
N THR A 37 11.88 11.36 11.52
CA THR A 37 11.45 10.50 10.39
C THR A 37 11.93 11.00 9.03
N VAL A 38 12.40 12.27 8.96
CA VAL A 38 13.04 12.83 7.76
C VAL A 38 14.51 12.46 7.71
N LYS A 39 15.23 12.64 8.83
CA LYS A 39 16.64 12.24 9.02
C LYS A 39 16.73 11.41 10.30
N PRO A 40 16.55 10.06 10.21
CA PRO A 40 16.59 9.22 11.38
C PRO A 40 17.94 9.25 12.07
N PRO A 41 17.97 9.34 13.41
CA PRO A 41 19.20 9.19 14.17
C PRO A 41 19.72 7.75 14.11
N ALA A 42 21.01 7.57 14.32
CA ALA A 42 21.68 6.27 14.14
C ALA A 42 21.07 5.13 14.99
N GLU A 43 20.61 5.44 16.20
CA GLU A 43 19.95 4.49 17.10
C GLU A 43 18.64 3.93 16.55
N GLN A 44 17.98 4.61 15.61
CA GLN A 44 16.75 4.12 14.98
C GLN A 44 16.97 3.21 13.78
N LEU A 45 18.20 3.13 13.25
CA LEU A 45 18.47 2.38 12.02
C LEU A 45 18.23 0.88 12.17
N GLN A 46 18.50 0.31 13.34
CA GLN A 46 18.22 -1.12 13.60
C GLN A 46 16.71 -1.37 13.61
N ARG A 47 15.92 -0.54 14.30
CA ARG A 47 14.45 -0.60 14.28
C ARG A 47 13.91 -0.52 12.85
N ILE A 48 14.37 0.47 12.08
CA ILE A 48 13.95 0.65 10.68
C ILE A 48 14.23 -0.59 9.82
N ARG A 49 15.39 -1.24 10.02
CA ARG A 49 15.73 -2.49 9.31
C ARG A 49 14.82 -3.63 9.71
N SER A 50 14.56 -3.80 11.03
CA SER A 50 13.63 -4.82 11.54
C SER A 50 12.22 -4.62 11.02
N ASP A 51 11.71 -3.40 11.04
CA ASP A 51 10.39 -3.03 10.52
C ASP A 51 10.28 -3.35 9.02
N SER A 52 11.33 -3.00 8.26
CA SER A 52 11.39 -3.32 6.82
C SER A 52 11.38 -4.81 6.56
N ALA A 53 12.07 -5.61 7.39
CA ALA A 53 12.09 -7.06 7.27
C ALA A 53 10.70 -7.68 7.53
N LEU A 54 9.91 -7.15 8.48
CA LEU A 54 8.53 -7.59 8.71
C LEU A 54 7.66 -7.36 7.46
N VAL A 55 7.74 -6.18 6.84
CA VAL A 55 6.99 -5.86 5.63
C VAL A 55 7.41 -6.75 4.45
N VAL A 56 8.72 -7.01 4.29
CA VAL A 56 9.23 -7.92 3.24
C VAL A 56 8.73 -9.34 3.49
N LYS A 57 8.78 -9.83 4.73
CA LYS A 57 8.27 -11.16 5.11
C LYS A 57 6.79 -11.28 4.77
N ALA A 58 5.96 -10.29 5.14
CA ALA A 58 4.52 -10.27 4.90
C ALA A 58 4.15 -10.36 3.41
N ARG A 59 5.01 -9.88 2.50
CA ARG A 59 4.79 -9.89 1.05
C ARG A 59 5.50 -11.02 0.30
N LYS A 60 6.29 -11.83 1.00
CA LYS A 60 7.09 -12.88 0.35
C LYS A 60 6.24 -14.07 -0.09
N GLU A 61 5.19 -14.37 0.65
CA GLU A 61 4.30 -15.48 0.36
C GLU A 61 3.44 -15.17 -0.86
N VAL A 62 3.41 -16.10 -1.80
CA VAL A 62 2.55 -16.03 -2.98
C VAL A 62 1.56 -17.18 -2.89
N THR A 63 0.33 -16.87 -2.55
CA THR A 63 -0.74 -17.87 -2.43
C THR A 63 -1.45 -18.07 -3.77
N SER A 64 -2.15 -19.19 -3.89
CA SER A 64 -2.94 -19.52 -5.09
C SER A 64 -4.41 -19.09 -4.99
N VAL A 65 -4.77 -18.37 -3.91
CA VAL A 65 -6.13 -17.81 -3.79
C VAL A 65 -6.38 -16.76 -4.86
N THR A 66 -7.62 -16.62 -5.28
CA THR A 66 -8.02 -15.77 -6.42
C THR A 66 -8.95 -14.63 -6.00
N ASP A 67 -8.85 -14.19 -4.75
CA ASP A 67 -9.75 -13.19 -4.16
C ASP A 67 -9.76 -11.87 -4.96
N PHE A 68 -8.65 -11.52 -5.60
CA PHE A 68 -8.53 -10.33 -6.45
C PHE A 68 -9.41 -10.37 -7.70
N LEU A 69 -9.87 -11.54 -8.15
CA LEU A 69 -10.74 -11.68 -9.33
C LEU A 69 -12.15 -11.15 -9.10
N GLU A 70 -12.58 -11.03 -7.84
CA GLU A 70 -13.87 -10.40 -7.49
C GLU A 70 -13.83 -8.87 -7.58
N GLY A 71 -12.66 -8.32 -7.90
CA GLY A 71 -12.43 -6.89 -8.02
C GLY A 71 -12.29 -6.15 -6.70
N PHE A 72 -11.99 -4.86 -6.81
CA PHE A 72 -11.66 -4.00 -5.69
C PHE A 72 -12.67 -2.87 -5.51
N ILE A 73 -12.91 -2.51 -4.26
CA ILE A 73 -13.63 -1.30 -3.85
C ILE A 73 -12.69 -0.32 -3.15
N LYS A 74 -13.08 0.92 -3.09
CA LYS A 74 -12.34 1.95 -2.37
C LYS A 74 -12.38 1.65 -0.85
N PRO A 75 -11.23 1.64 -0.14
CA PRO A 75 -11.19 1.24 1.27
C PRO A 75 -11.76 2.29 2.24
N ILE A 76 -11.96 3.53 1.79
CA ILE A 76 -12.54 4.62 2.55
C ILE A 76 -13.03 5.72 1.61
N ASP A 77 -14.12 6.39 1.99
CA ASP A 77 -14.56 7.62 1.33
C ASP A 77 -13.78 8.82 1.84
N GLY A 78 -13.38 9.69 0.92
CA GLY A 78 -12.64 10.90 1.26
C GLY A 78 -11.96 11.51 0.04
N PRO A 79 -11.57 12.80 0.11
CA PRO A 79 -10.83 13.43 -0.97
C PRO A 79 -9.41 12.86 -1.07
N VAL A 80 -8.92 12.72 -2.30
CA VAL A 80 -7.53 12.33 -2.58
C VAL A 80 -6.62 13.51 -2.29
N THR A 81 -5.67 13.33 -1.38
CA THR A 81 -4.68 14.34 -0.97
C THR A 81 -3.25 14.00 -1.38
N GLY A 82 -2.99 12.76 -1.75
CA GLY A 82 -1.73 12.30 -2.29
C GLY A 82 -1.94 11.24 -3.37
N VAL A 83 -1.37 11.46 -4.55
CA VAL A 83 -1.51 10.55 -5.70
C VAL A 83 -0.26 9.69 -5.88
N TYR A 84 -0.45 8.49 -6.46
CA TYR A 84 0.63 7.58 -6.79
C TYR A 84 1.65 8.24 -7.73
N GLY A 85 2.95 8.00 -7.47
CA GLY A 85 4.07 8.49 -8.26
C GLY A 85 4.51 9.92 -7.96
N SER A 86 3.74 10.70 -7.16
CA SER A 86 4.15 12.07 -6.83
C SER A 86 5.51 12.09 -6.12
N GLN A 87 6.44 12.92 -6.64
CA GLN A 87 7.75 13.12 -6.01
C GLN A 87 7.58 13.91 -4.71
N ARG A 88 7.97 13.31 -3.58
CA ARG A 88 7.80 13.93 -2.26
C ARG A 88 9.07 14.61 -1.75
N PHE A 89 8.87 15.80 -1.18
CA PHE A 89 9.85 16.49 -0.35
C PHE A 89 9.27 16.62 1.06
N TYR A 90 10.00 16.15 2.06
CA TYR A 90 9.62 16.31 3.47
C TYR A 90 10.54 17.32 4.15
N ASN A 91 9.97 18.44 4.64
CA ASN A 91 10.72 19.55 5.22
C ASN A 91 11.88 19.97 4.31
N GLY A 92 11.61 20.12 3.01
CA GLY A 92 12.60 20.49 1.99
C GLY A 92 13.55 19.34 1.54
N VAL A 93 13.54 18.18 2.18
CA VAL A 93 14.43 17.04 1.83
C VAL A 93 13.75 16.12 0.83
N PRO A 94 14.36 15.85 -0.36
CA PRO A 94 13.81 14.94 -1.34
C PRO A 94 13.76 13.50 -0.79
N LYS A 95 12.66 12.80 -1.08
CA LYS A 95 12.40 11.41 -0.69
C LYS A 95 11.97 10.59 -1.89
N SER A 96 11.78 9.30 -1.70
CA SER A 96 11.21 8.42 -2.71
C SER A 96 9.82 8.93 -3.13
N PRO A 97 9.40 8.67 -4.37
CA PRO A 97 8.05 8.93 -4.82
C PRO A 97 7.01 8.28 -3.90
N HIS A 98 5.82 8.83 -3.87
CA HIS A 98 4.69 8.26 -3.16
C HIS A 98 4.17 7.03 -3.92
N TYR A 99 4.22 5.87 -3.29
CA TYR A 99 3.81 4.60 -3.90
C TYR A 99 2.44 4.13 -3.38
N GLY A 100 1.49 5.07 -3.28
CA GLY A 100 0.14 4.83 -2.81
C GLY A 100 -0.78 5.99 -3.14
N VAL A 101 -1.98 5.93 -2.63
CA VAL A 101 -2.97 7.01 -2.64
C VAL A 101 -3.31 7.39 -1.21
N ASP A 102 -3.34 8.69 -0.93
CA ASP A 102 -3.74 9.22 0.38
C ASP A 102 -5.18 9.72 0.31
N TYR A 103 -6.03 9.21 1.18
CA TYR A 103 -7.40 9.68 1.38
C TYR A 103 -7.49 10.44 2.70
N ALA A 104 -7.85 11.72 2.67
CA ALA A 104 -8.11 12.48 3.89
C ALA A 104 -9.41 11.97 4.54
N ALA A 105 -9.31 11.66 5.83
CA ALA A 105 -10.46 11.26 6.63
C ALA A 105 -10.20 11.56 8.11
N PRO A 106 -11.24 11.77 8.93
CA PRO A 106 -11.08 11.99 10.36
C PRO A 106 -10.38 10.81 11.06
N LYS A 107 -9.61 11.12 12.10
CA LYS A 107 -9.06 10.07 12.98
C LYS A 107 -10.21 9.21 13.54
N GLY A 108 -10.07 7.90 13.47
CA GLY A 108 -11.09 6.95 13.89
C GLY A 108 -12.12 6.60 12.82
N ALA A 109 -12.04 7.20 11.61
CA ALA A 109 -12.88 6.79 10.50
C ALA A 109 -12.60 5.33 10.13
N ASN A 110 -13.66 4.61 9.76
CA ASN A 110 -13.58 3.19 9.43
C ASN A 110 -12.87 2.95 8.09
N VAL A 111 -11.94 2.00 8.08
CA VAL A 111 -11.27 1.51 6.87
C VAL A 111 -11.79 0.10 6.60
N ILE A 112 -12.24 -0.15 5.37
CA ILE A 112 -12.77 -1.44 4.95
C ILE A 112 -11.78 -2.19 4.04
N ALA A 113 -11.90 -3.50 4.01
CA ALA A 113 -11.13 -4.35 3.09
C ALA A 113 -11.56 -4.07 1.64
N PRO A 114 -10.65 -3.68 0.75
CA PRO A 114 -10.99 -3.39 -0.64
C PRO A 114 -11.35 -4.63 -1.45
N ALA A 115 -10.88 -5.79 -1.05
CA ALA A 115 -11.19 -7.11 -1.57
C ALA A 115 -10.99 -8.14 -0.46
N ALA A 116 -11.51 -9.34 -0.63
CA ALA A 116 -11.25 -10.45 0.28
C ALA A 116 -9.75 -10.79 0.31
N GLY A 117 -9.29 -11.43 1.39
CA GLY A 117 -7.89 -11.82 1.51
C GLY A 117 -7.50 -12.32 2.88
N VAL A 118 -6.20 -12.54 3.07
CA VAL A 118 -5.61 -13.01 4.32
C VAL A 118 -4.69 -11.93 4.90
N VAL A 119 -4.87 -11.60 6.17
CA VAL A 119 -4.02 -10.64 6.88
C VAL A 119 -2.61 -11.23 7.06
N ARG A 120 -1.60 -10.57 6.52
CA ARG A 120 -0.18 -11.00 6.57
C ARG A 120 0.67 -10.18 7.53
N LEU A 121 0.20 -8.99 7.90
CA LEU A 121 0.82 -8.14 8.91
C LEU A 121 -0.26 -7.30 9.58
N ALA A 122 -0.26 -7.27 10.91
CA ALA A 122 -1.07 -6.39 11.75
C ALA A 122 -0.17 -5.79 12.84
N HIS A 123 0.53 -4.69 12.52
CA HIS A 123 1.53 -4.09 13.41
C HIS A 123 1.15 -2.66 13.79
N ARG A 124 1.11 -2.35 15.12
CA ARG A 124 0.60 -1.07 15.62
C ARG A 124 1.57 0.10 15.51
N ASP A 125 2.88 -0.14 15.41
CA ASP A 125 3.89 0.93 15.50
C ASP A 125 5.16 0.60 14.71
N LEU A 126 5.09 0.64 13.38
CA LEU A 126 6.29 0.68 12.54
C LEU A 126 6.82 2.11 12.45
N PHE A 127 8.12 2.28 12.41
CA PHE A 127 8.80 3.58 12.52
C PHE A 127 8.31 4.63 11.52
N TYR A 128 8.18 4.26 10.24
CA TYR A 128 7.71 5.18 9.20
C TYR A 128 6.21 5.14 8.98
N SER A 129 5.64 3.97 8.93
CA SER A 129 4.25 3.78 8.56
C SER A 129 3.28 3.76 9.74
N GLY A 130 3.80 3.73 10.98
CA GLY A 130 2.95 3.68 12.17
C GLY A 130 2.12 2.40 12.22
N GLY A 131 0.87 2.50 12.58
CA GLY A 131 -0.08 1.40 12.49
C GLY A 131 -0.19 0.93 11.05
N THR A 132 0.13 -0.34 10.82
CA THR A 132 0.29 -0.90 9.46
C THR A 132 -0.40 -2.24 9.36
N LEU A 133 -1.26 -2.38 8.36
CA LEU A 133 -1.95 -3.61 8.00
C LEU A 133 -1.57 -4.01 6.58
N ILE A 134 -1.31 -5.30 6.34
CA ILE A 134 -1.08 -5.86 4.99
C ILE A 134 -2.02 -7.04 4.79
N ILE A 135 -2.75 -7.03 3.66
CA ILE A 135 -3.66 -8.09 3.23
C ILE A 135 -3.15 -8.65 1.91
N ASP A 136 -3.04 -9.97 1.84
CA ASP A 136 -2.74 -10.75 0.63
C ASP A 136 -4.06 -11.14 -0.04
N HIS A 137 -4.22 -10.74 -1.31
CA HIS A 137 -5.40 -11.05 -2.13
C HIS A 137 -5.16 -12.22 -3.10
N GLY A 138 -3.99 -12.86 -3.01
CA GLY A 138 -3.58 -13.98 -3.83
C GLY A 138 -2.65 -13.60 -4.99
N HIS A 139 -1.98 -14.59 -5.53
CA HIS A 139 -1.01 -14.49 -6.64
C HIS A 139 0.04 -13.40 -6.49
N GLY A 140 0.34 -13.00 -5.22
CA GLY A 140 1.29 -11.97 -4.86
C GLY A 140 0.73 -10.54 -4.94
N LEU A 141 -0.58 -10.37 -5.15
CA LEU A 141 -1.24 -9.07 -5.07
C LEU A 141 -1.62 -8.76 -3.62
N SER A 142 -1.19 -7.63 -3.11
CA SER A 142 -1.42 -7.24 -1.71
C SER A 142 -1.75 -5.77 -1.56
N SER A 143 -2.63 -5.47 -0.59
CA SER A 143 -2.92 -4.12 -0.10
C SER A 143 -2.14 -3.84 1.19
N SER A 144 -1.73 -2.60 1.38
CA SER A 144 -1.12 -2.11 2.63
C SER A 144 -1.80 -0.80 3.04
N PHE A 145 -2.14 -0.71 4.32
CA PHE A 145 -2.85 0.40 4.96
C PHE A 145 -1.93 0.99 6.04
N LEU A 146 -1.63 2.27 5.97
CA LEU A 146 -0.65 2.93 6.82
C LEU A 146 -1.27 4.04 7.65
N HIS A 147 -0.53 4.48 8.66
CA HIS A 147 -0.86 5.58 9.58
C HIS A 147 -2.09 5.31 10.45
N LEU A 148 -2.47 4.04 10.61
CA LEU A 148 -3.66 3.61 11.34
C LEU A 148 -3.58 3.98 12.83
N SER A 149 -4.73 4.34 13.42
CA SER A 149 -4.86 4.51 14.87
C SER A 149 -5.18 3.21 15.58
N ASP A 150 -5.88 2.31 14.93
CA ASP A 150 -6.16 0.97 15.42
C ASP A 150 -6.30 -0.04 14.29
N ILE A 151 -6.10 -1.32 14.60
CA ILE A 151 -6.25 -2.46 13.70
C ILE A 151 -7.25 -3.42 14.34
N LEU A 152 -8.32 -3.74 13.62
CA LEU A 152 -9.48 -4.48 14.11
C LEU A 152 -9.41 -5.98 13.80
N VAL A 153 -8.41 -6.40 13.03
CA VAL A 153 -8.21 -7.79 12.59
C VAL A 153 -6.85 -8.30 13.02
N SER A 154 -6.68 -9.61 13.05
CA SER A 154 -5.44 -10.28 13.49
C SER A 154 -4.66 -10.86 12.32
N GLU A 155 -3.33 -10.95 12.46
CA GLU A 155 -2.48 -11.65 11.50
C GLU A 155 -2.94 -13.11 11.37
N GLY A 156 -3.03 -13.59 10.12
CA GLY A 156 -3.53 -14.91 9.77
C GLY A 156 -5.04 -14.99 9.56
N SER A 157 -5.83 -13.99 9.99
CA SER A 157 -7.28 -14.00 9.77
C SER A 157 -7.63 -13.74 8.31
N ARG A 158 -8.73 -14.36 7.85
CA ARG A 158 -9.37 -14.02 6.59
C ARG A 158 -10.29 -12.83 6.80
N VAL A 159 -10.37 -11.98 5.80
CA VAL A 159 -11.32 -10.87 5.71
C VAL A 159 -12.06 -10.95 4.39
N GLU A 160 -13.33 -10.54 4.40
CA GLU A 160 -14.14 -10.42 3.19
C GLU A 160 -14.15 -8.96 2.71
N ARG A 161 -14.46 -8.74 1.42
CA ARG A 161 -14.59 -7.40 0.86
C ARG A 161 -15.67 -6.60 1.61
N GLY A 162 -15.31 -5.41 2.08
CA GLY A 162 -16.21 -4.55 2.86
C GLY A 162 -16.10 -4.72 4.38
N ASP A 163 -15.38 -5.73 4.88
CA ASP A 163 -15.16 -5.90 6.32
C ASP A 163 -14.41 -4.71 6.92
N SER A 164 -14.80 -4.30 8.12
CA SER A 164 -14.08 -3.29 8.90
C SER A 164 -12.74 -3.85 9.37
N ILE A 165 -11.62 -3.31 8.90
CA ILE A 165 -10.28 -3.85 9.15
C ILE A 165 -9.40 -2.95 10.02
N ALA A 166 -9.64 -1.64 10.03
CA ALA A 166 -8.81 -0.69 10.76
C ALA A 166 -9.51 0.66 10.95
N LEU A 167 -8.87 1.55 11.71
CA LEU A 167 -9.29 2.92 11.90
C LEU A 167 -8.21 3.91 11.44
N VAL A 168 -8.63 4.96 10.75
CA VAL A 168 -7.74 6.05 10.31
C VAL A 168 -7.02 6.68 11.48
N GLY A 169 -5.75 6.96 11.30
CA GLY A 169 -4.92 7.65 12.29
C GLY A 169 -4.01 8.70 11.67
N SER A 170 -2.96 9.04 12.41
CA SER A 170 -1.86 9.90 11.99
C SER A 170 -0.56 9.41 12.63
N THR A 171 -0.38 8.09 12.71
CA THR A 171 0.79 7.46 13.34
C THR A 171 1.98 7.41 12.38
N GLY A 172 3.20 7.22 12.93
CA GLY A 172 4.41 7.17 12.11
C GLY A 172 4.78 8.53 11.48
N ARG A 173 5.14 8.53 10.20
CA ARG A 173 5.54 9.73 9.43
C ARG A 173 4.32 10.34 8.73
N SER A 174 3.51 11.02 9.49
CA SER A 174 2.29 11.69 9.04
C SER A 174 2.22 13.11 9.59
N THR A 175 1.55 14.01 8.89
CA THR A 175 1.29 15.40 9.30
C THR A 175 -0.15 15.63 9.75
N GLY A 176 -1.03 14.69 9.53
CA GLY A 176 -2.45 14.78 9.90
C GLY A 176 -3.21 13.50 9.59
N PRO A 177 -4.46 13.37 10.05
CA PRO A 177 -5.25 12.16 9.83
C PRO A 177 -5.52 11.91 8.36
N HIS A 178 -5.14 10.71 7.87
CA HIS A 178 -5.40 10.21 6.52
C HIS A 178 -5.15 8.71 6.46
N LEU A 179 -5.67 8.06 5.44
CA LEU A 179 -5.29 6.71 5.05
C LEU A 179 -4.29 6.80 3.89
N ASP A 180 -3.11 6.22 4.03
CA ASP A 180 -2.20 5.91 2.92
C ASP A 180 -2.45 4.44 2.52
N TRP A 181 -3.13 4.24 1.37
CA TRP A 181 -3.39 2.92 0.81
C TRP A 181 -2.45 2.63 -0.34
N ARG A 182 -1.78 1.47 -0.28
CA ARG A 182 -0.79 1.04 -1.26
C ARG A 182 -1.08 -0.35 -1.76
N MET A 183 -0.72 -0.61 -3.01
CA MET A 183 -0.80 -1.94 -3.58
C MET A 183 0.54 -2.40 -4.14
N ASN A 184 0.76 -3.71 -4.07
CA ASN A 184 1.93 -4.36 -4.64
C ASN A 184 1.49 -5.61 -5.39
N TRP A 185 2.10 -5.85 -6.52
CA TRP A 185 2.15 -7.18 -7.13
C TRP A 185 3.55 -7.74 -6.95
N ARG A 186 3.69 -8.72 -6.05
CA ARG A 186 5.00 -9.21 -5.58
C ARG A 186 5.85 -8.06 -5.06
N ASN A 187 7.01 -7.80 -5.69
CA ASN A 187 7.93 -6.71 -5.32
C ASN A 187 7.69 -5.41 -6.10
N VAL A 188 6.74 -5.39 -7.04
CA VAL A 188 6.43 -4.23 -7.87
C VAL A 188 5.33 -3.41 -7.23
N ARG A 189 5.52 -2.09 -7.17
CA ARG A 189 4.48 -1.15 -6.75
C ARG A 189 3.49 -0.97 -7.89
N VAL A 190 2.20 -1.04 -7.58
CA VAL A 190 1.12 -0.74 -8.52
C VAL A 190 0.29 0.42 -8.03
N ASP A 191 -0.26 1.20 -8.96
CA ASP A 191 -1.11 2.34 -8.66
C ASP A 191 -2.49 1.85 -8.21
N PRO A 192 -2.91 2.11 -6.95
CA PRO A 192 -4.19 1.62 -6.45
C PRO A 192 -5.39 2.18 -7.22
N GLU A 193 -5.31 3.41 -7.73
CA GLU A 193 -6.40 4.01 -8.51
C GLU A 193 -6.58 3.30 -9.86
N LEU A 194 -5.48 2.92 -10.52
CA LEU A 194 -5.56 2.09 -11.73
C LEU A 194 -6.11 0.69 -11.44
N VAL A 195 -5.82 0.12 -10.28
CA VAL A 195 -6.42 -1.18 -9.90
C VAL A 195 -7.92 -1.05 -9.72
N LEU A 196 -8.42 0.01 -9.09
CA LEU A 196 -9.86 0.27 -8.98
C LEU A 196 -10.54 0.44 -10.35
N GLU A 197 -9.84 1.04 -11.32
CA GLU A 197 -10.35 1.24 -12.68
C GLU A 197 -10.35 -0.06 -13.51
N THR A 198 -9.30 -0.89 -13.36
CA THR A 198 -9.08 -2.07 -14.20
C THR A 198 -9.70 -3.35 -13.63
N LEU A 199 -9.84 -3.43 -12.32
CA LEU A 199 -10.43 -4.54 -11.58
C LEU A 199 -11.52 -4.03 -10.62
N PRO A 200 -12.56 -3.33 -11.13
CA PRO A 200 -13.64 -2.89 -10.27
C PRO A 200 -14.43 -4.07 -9.75
N ALA A 201 -14.92 -3.97 -8.52
CA ALA A 201 -15.85 -4.95 -7.97
C ALA A 201 -17.15 -4.97 -8.78
N GLN A 202 -17.66 -6.16 -9.03
CA GLN A 202 -18.93 -6.40 -9.67
C GLN A 202 -20.06 -6.43 -8.63
#